data_785925b61e0944cb96f5898e276bb1d4
#
_entry.id   785925b61e0944cb96f5898e276bb1d4
#
_cell.length_a   1.000
_cell.length_b   1.000
_cell.length_c   1.000
_cell.angle_alpha   90.00
_cell.angle_beta   90.00
_cell.angle_gamma   90.00
#
_symmetry.space_group_name_H-M   'P 1'
#
loop_
_entity.id
_entity.type
_entity.pdbx_description
1 polymer ?
#
loop_
_entity_poly.entity_id
_entity_poly.type
_entity_poly.pdbx_seq_one_letter_code
_entity_poly.pdbx_strand_id
1 'polypeptide(L)'
;MSIKKPSVKFIIFVLMICTFSIGYTEYAVMGILTSIANDFHIQVSSAGLLVTAYAASVCLTGPLVTIISVKLPRKPVLLGLMAIFILSNLMSALAPNFAVLAVSRILSASIHGAFFAIAMVFASEMVPPEKRAAAAASMNGGLTVALMLGVPFGSYLGDVLNWRAVFSIITALGGIGFLGLMAAVPNRKPKVIPTLMNEWGVFKNKQVRYSFAITILGYSGVFIAYTFIEPILRHSAGFSTVGITGALFAYGLGGVAGNFFAGKVPLPLLTRTMIGVMIGLIGVLTVFPYIAIYSAAAIVATFLFGACAFGTPPLLQTKVISSSESGTTIAAAVSVSAFNLANALGAWIGGMILSGTGSYSWLFAGGALMTACGLVLSTLAHLSEKKSVYEYQVNKG
;
A
#
# COMPACT_ATOMS: atom_id res chain seq x y z
N MET A 1 -5.15 38.12 -22.50
CA MET A 1 -4.07 37.48 -21.73
C MET A 1 -3.96 36.01 -22.15
N SER A 2 -2.91 35.64 -22.89
CA SER A 2 -2.67 34.25 -23.28
C SER A 2 -2.23 33.49 -22.01
N ILE A 3 -3.13 32.68 -21.44
CA ILE A 3 -2.79 31.80 -20.32
C ILE A 3 -1.77 30.79 -20.87
N LYS A 4 -0.50 30.93 -20.51
CA LYS A 4 0.55 29.96 -20.84
C LYS A 4 0.10 28.57 -20.44
N LYS A 5 0.04 27.62 -21.39
CA LYS A 5 -0.28 26.22 -21.09
C LYS A 5 0.69 25.71 -20.00
N PRO A 6 0.18 25.10 -18.92
CA PRO A 6 1.02 24.58 -17.86
C PRO A 6 2.03 23.55 -18.41
N SER A 7 3.25 23.55 -17.87
CA SER A 7 4.28 22.61 -18.31
C SER A 7 3.91 21.19 -17.90
N VAL A 8 4.30 20.20 -18.70
CA VAL A 8 4.06 18.78 -18.40
C VAL A 8 4.66 18.38 -17.05
N LYS A 9 5.84 18.94 -16.71
CA LYS A 9 6.46 18.71 -15.39
C LYS A 9 5.58 19.18 -14.25
N PHE A 10 4.94 20.33 -14.40
CA PHE A 10 4.02 20.87 -13.38
C PHE A 10 2.78 20.00 -13.24
N ILE A 11 2.21 19.50 -14.34
CA ILE A 11 1.08 18.56 -14.31
C ILE A 11 1.44 17.29 -13.54
N ILE A 12 2.60 16.69 -13.84
CA ILE A 12 3.10 15.49 -13.15
C ILE A 12 3.30 15.77 -11.66
N PHE A 13 3.88 16.92 -11.30
CA PHE A 13 4.07 17.32 -9.91
C PHE A 13 2.74 17.45 -9.15
N VAL A 14 1.73 18.07 -9.75
CA VAL A 14 0.37 18.15 -9.15
C VAL A 14 -0.23 16.77 -8.93
N LEU A 15 -0.10 15.87 -9.90
CA LEU A 15 -0.56 14.47 -9.75
C LEU A 15 0.20 13.75 -8.63
N MET A 16 1.51 14.01 -8.47
CA MET A 16 2.31 13.45 -7.36
C MET A 16 1.83 13.96 -6.00
N ILE A 17 1.45 15.24 -5.86
CA ILE A 17 0.85 15.77 -4.64
C ILE A 17 -0.45 15.04 -4.32
N CYS A 18 -1.29 14.80 -5.32
CA CYS A 18 -2.54 14.06 -5.12
C CYS A 18 -2.28 12.61 -4.67
N THR A 19 -1.36 11.90 -5.34
CA THR A 19 -1.01 10.52 -4.96
C THR A 19 -0.33 10.44 -3.59
N PHE A 20 0.49 11.44 -3.25
CA PHE A 20 1.03 11.61 -1.90
C PHE A 20 -0.09 11.76 -0.86
N SER A 21 -1.04 12.67 -1.09
CA SER A 21 -2.15 12.93 -0.16
C SER A 21 -3.00 11.67 0.07
N ILE A 22 -3.29 10.92 -1.02
CA ILE A 22 -4.03 9.66 -0.95
C ILE A 22 -3.24 8.58 -0.22
N GLY A 23 -1.94 8.45 -0.47
CA GLY A 23 -1.08 7.53 0.28
C GLY A 23 -0.93 7.93 1.74
N TYR A 24 -0.81 9.24 2.01
CA TYR A 24 -0.68 9.73 3.37
C TYR A 24 -1.90 9.40 4.23
N THR A 25 -3.13 9.52 3.71
CA THR A 25 -4.33 9.13 4.44
C THR A 25 -4.38 7.61 4.72
N GLU A 26 -3.81 6.77 3.86
CA GLU A 26 -3.72 5.33 4.11
C GLU A 26 -2.80 5.00 5.28
N TYR A 27 -1.57 5.51 5.25
CA TYR A 27 -0.54 5.14 6.22
C TYR A 27 -0.64 5.90 7.54
N ALA A 28 -1.04 7.17 7.54
CA ALA A 28 -1.10 8.00 8.76
C ALA A 28 -1.97 7.40 9.87
N VAL A 29 -3.04 6.67 9.49
CA VAL A 29 -3.96 6.04 10.47
C VAL A 29 -3.24 5.03 11.36
N MET A 30 -2.26 4.29 10.85
CA MET A 30 -1.48 3.34 11.65
C MET A 30 -0.65 4.03 12.72
N GLY A 31 -0.30 5.31 12.52
CA GLY A 31 0.41 6.14 13.51
C GLY A 31 -0.48 6.79 14.57
N ILE A 32 -1.80 6.76 14.41
CA ILE A 32 -2.75 7.43 15.31
C ILE A 32 -3.79 6.51 15.94
N LEU A 33 -3.59 5.17 15.83
CA LEU A 33 -4.55 4.20 16.36
C LEU A 33 -4.77 4.35 17.87
N THR A 34 -3.69 4.53 18.63
CA THR A 34 -3.76 4.75 20.08
C THR A 34 -4.53 6.03 20.42
N SER A 35 -4.27 7.13 19.68
CA SER A 35 -4.96 8.41 19.89
C SER A 35 -6.46 8.31 19.58
N ILE A 36 -6.85 7.61 18.51
CA ILE A 36 -8.26 7.35 18.17
C ILE A 36 -8.93 6.47 19.22
N ALA A 37 -8.25 5.38 19.64
CA ALA A 37 -8.78 4.45 20.63
C ALA A 37 -9.07 5.14 21.96
N ASN A 38 -8.16 6.00 22.41
CA ASN A 38 -8.31 6.76 23.65
C ASN A 38 -9.46 7.77 23.56
N ASP A 39 -9.59 8.52 22.44
CA ASP A 39 -10.60 9.54 22.27
C ASP A 39 -12.04 8.96 22.23
N PHE A 40 -12.21 7.83 21.58
CA PHE A 40 -13.51 7.14 21.50
C PHE A 40 -13.73 6.10 22.60
N HIS A 41 -12.79 5.95 23.56
CA HIS A 41 -12.85 4.96 24.65
C HIS A 41 -13.09 3.53 24.15
N ILE A 42 -12.39 3.13 23.08
CA ILE A 42 -12.45 1.80 22.49
C ILE A 42 -11.09 1.10 22.56
N GLN A 43 -11.08 -0.21 22.32
CA GLN A 43 -9.82 -0.96 22.25
C GLN A 43 -9.03 -0.59 20.98
N VAL A 44 -7.69 -0.63 21.06
CA VAL A 44 -6.80 -0.41 19.92
C VAL A 44 -7.07 -1.44 18.79
N SER A 45 -7.44 -2.68 19.16
CA SER A 45 -7.88 -3.70 18.20
C SER A 45 -9.09 -3.27 17.38
N SER A 46 -10.07 -2.59 18.01
CA SER A 46 -11.24 -2.03 17.32
C SER A 46 -10.85 -0.86 16.41
N ALA A 47 -9.93 0.01 16.85
CA ALA A 47 -9.40 1.08 16.02
C ALA A 47 -8.69 0.53 14.75
N GLY A 48 -8.04 -0.63 14.84
CA GLY A 48 -7.43 -1.34 13.70
C GLY A 48 -8.42 -1.69 12.58
N LEU A 49 -9.73 -1.80 12.88
CA LEU A 49 -10.77 -2.00 11.86
C LEU A 49 -10.85 -0.85 10.83
N LEU A 50 -10.35 0.35 11.18
CA LEU A 50 -10.25 1.46 10.22
C LEU A 50 -9.29 1.14 9.07
N VAL A 51 -8.19 0.44 9.36
CA VAL A 51 -7.23 -0.02 8.36
C VAL A 51 -7.84 -1.14 7.52
N THR A 52 -8.49 -2.10 8.18
CA THR A 52 -9.22 -3.19 7.51
C THR A 52 -10.29 -2.64 6.55
N ALA A 53 -11.14 -1.72 7.02
CA ALA A 53 -12.21 -1.13 6.23
C ALA A 53 -11.67 -0.34 5.03
N TYR A 54 -10.58 0.42 5.23
CA TYR A 54 -9.91 1.16 4.17
C TYR A 54 -9.37 0.20 3.09
N ALA A 55 -8.54 -0.76 3.47
CA ALA A 55 -7.91 -1.68 2.54
C ALA A 55 -8.92 -2.59 1.82
N ALA A 56 -9.94 -3.08 2.53
CA ALA A 56 -11.05 -3.83 1.92
C ALA A 56 -11.80 -2.97 0.89
N SER A 57 -12.06 -1.70 1.21
CA SER A 57 -12.70 -0.78 0.27
C SER A 57 -11.83 -0.55 -0.97
N VAL A 58 -10.52 -0.28 -0.85
CA VAL A 58 -9.62 -0.17 -2.01
C VAL A 58 -9.67 -1.42 -2.87
N CYS A 59 -9.62 -2.61 -2.25
CA CYS A 59 -9.68 -3.90 -2.95
C CYS A 59 -10.96 -4.07 -3.78
N LEU A 60 -12.11 -3.75 -3.20
CA LEU A 60 -13.43 -3.99 -3.81
C LEU A 60 -13.84 -2.88 -4.78
N THR A 61 -13.69 -1.62 -4.35
CA THR A 61 -14.20 -0.47 -5.11
C THR A 61 -13.22 0.05 -6.14
N GLY A 62 -11.91 -0.13 -5.93
CA GLY A 62 -10.87 0.36 -6.84
C GLY A 62 -11.09 -0.08 -8.29
N PRO A 63 -11.21 -1.38 -8.58
CA PRO A 63 -11.50 -1.87 -9.94
C PRO A 63 -12.84 -1.35 -10.48
N LEU A 64 -13.90 -1.33 -9.66
CA LEU A 64 -15.23 -0.90 -10.07
C LEU A 64 -15.25 0.57 -10.50
N VAL A 65 -14.69 1.46 -9.66
CA VAL A 65 -14.62 2.89 -9.94
C VAL A 65 -13.72 3.16 -11.14
N THR A 66 -12.63 2.39 -11.31
CA THR A 66 -11.75 2.48 -12.49
C THR A 66 -12.52 2.14 -13.77
N ILE A 67 -13.27 1.04 -13.80
CA ILE A 67 -14.05 0.60 -14.97
C ILE A 67 -15.10 1.66 -15.37
N ILE A 68 -15.80 2.22 -14.38
CA ILE A 68 -16.81 3.28 -14.62
C ILE A 68 -16.15 4.54 -15.16
N SER A 69 -14.99 4.91 -14.58
CA SER A 69 -14.33 6.20 -14.84
C SER A 69 -13.48 6.21 -16.11
N VAL A 70 -13.02 5.05 -16.60
CA VAL A 70 -12.05 4.96 -17.70
C VAL A 70 -12.57 5.54 -19.02
N LYS A 71 -13.88 5.55 -19.22
CA LYS A 71 -14.55 6.08 -20.43
C LYS A 71 -14.79 7.59 -20.37
N LEU A 72 -14.66 8.20 -19.21
CA LEU A 72 -15.00 9.60 -18.97
C LEU A 72 -13.79 10.52 -19.23
N PRO A 73 -14.01 11.82 -19.52
CA PRO A 73 -12.93 12.79 -19.65
C PRO A 73 -12.06 12.86 -18.41
N ARG A 74 -10.73 12.91 -18.58
CA ARG A 74 -9.75 12.77 -17.49
C ARG A 74 -9.88 13.84 -16.39
N LYS A 75 -10.03 15.11 -16.79
CA LYS A 75 -10.08 16.23 -15.83
C LYS A 75 -11.26 16.15 -14.87
N PRO A 76 -12.53 16.05 -15.32
CA PRO A 76 -13.65 15.96 -14.41
C PRO A 76 -13.62 14.73 -13.53
N VAL A 77 -13.09 13.59 -14.02
CA VAL A 77 -12.92 12.38 -13.19
C VAL A 77 -11.91 12.62 -12.08
N LEU A 78 -10.70 13.11 -12.39
CA LEU A 78 -9.69 13.39 -11.36
C LEU A 78 -10.17 14.41 -10.35
N LEU A 79 -10.88 15.46 -10.77
CA LEU A 79 -11.49 16.45 -9.86
C LEU A 79 -12.58 15.82 -9.00
N GLY A 80 -13.48 15.01 -9.57
CA GLY A 80 -14.53 14.33 -8.82
C GLY A 80 -13.99 13.39 -7.76
N LEU A 81 -12.97 12.57 -8.11
CA LEU A 81 -12.29 11.68 -7.18
C LEU A 81 -11.61 12.48 -6.04
N MET A 82 -10.91 13.58 -6.35
CA MET A 82 -10.29 14.42 -5.33
C MET A 82 -11.34 15.18 -4.48
N ALA A 83 -12.48 15.55 -5.02
CA ALA A 83 -13.57 16.15 -4.23
C ALA A 83 -14.11 15.14 -3.21
N ILE A 84 -14.36 13.89 -3.61
CA ILE A 84 -14.75 12.81 -2.69
C ILE A 84 -13.66 12.60 -1.63
N PHE A 85 -12.38 12.61 -2.01
CA PHE A 85 -11.26 12.51 -1.09
C PHE A 85 -11.26 13.60 -0.02
N ILE A 86 -11.42 14.86 -0.43
CA ILE A 86 -11.47 16.02 0.47
C ILE A 86 -12.65 15.92 1.43
N LEU A 87 -13.85 15.66 0.91
CA LEU A 87 -15.07 15.55 1.70
C LEU A 87 -15.00 14.40 2.71
N SER A 88 -14.48 13.23 2.30
CA SER A 88 -14.33 12.08 3.19
C SER A 88 -13.29 12.31 4.29
N ASN A 89 -12.15 12.95 4.00
CA ASN A 89 -11.15 13.27 5.02
C ASN A 89 -11.61 14.42 5.95
N LEU A 90 -12.35 15.38 5.43
CA LEU A 90 -13.02 16.38 6.26
C LEU A 90 -14.06 15.74 7.21
N MET A 91 -14.84 14.78 6.69
CA MET A 91 -15.75 13.97 7.51
C MET A 91 -14.99 13.17 8.57
N SER A 92 -13.78 12.64 8.25
CA SER A 92 -12.91 12.01 9.24
C SER A 92 -12.48 12.98 10.33
N ALA A 93 -12.02 14.19 9.96
CA ALA A 93 -11.59 15.23 10.91
C ALA A 93 -12.71 15.68 11.85
N LEU A 94 -13.94 15.70 11.37
CA LEU A 94 -15.13 16.15 12.12
C LEU A 94 -15.94 14.99 12.73
N ALA A 95 -15.43 13.74 12.66
CA ALA A 95 -16.17 12.55 13.09
C ALA A 95 -16.55 12.62 14.59
N PRO A 96 -17.86 12.61 14.93
CA PRO A 96 -18.32 12.65 16.31
C PRO A 96 -18.25 11.28 17.01
N ASN A 97 -18.13 10.20 16.25
CA ASN A 97 -18.05 8.84 16.74
C ASN A 97 -17.30 7.94 15.77
N PHE A 98 -16.96 6.73 16.24
CA PHE A 98 -16.19 5.75 15.47
C PHE A 98 -16.89 5.29 14.19
N ALA A 99 -18.21 5.15 14.18
CA ALA A 99 -18.96 4.71 13.00
C ALA A 99 -18.85 5.72 11.85
N VAL A 100 -18.99 7.02 12.13
CA VAL A 100 -18.81 8.09 11.15
C VAL A 100 -17.37 8.08 10.62
N LEU A 101 -16.38 7.91 11.50
CA LEU A 101 -14.98 7.78 11.10
C LEU A 101 -14.78 6.55 10.17
N ALA A 102 -15.34 5.39 10.50
CA ALA A 102 -15.25 4.20 9.67
C ALA A 102 -15.87 4.39 8.27
N VAL A 103 -17.07 4.99 8.20
CA VAL A 103 -17.72 5.31 6.92
C VAL A 103 -16.86 6.26 6.09
N SER A 104 -16.31 7.30 6.72
CA SER A 104 -15.42 8.24 6.02
C SER A 104 -14.17 7.58 5.45
N ARG A 105 -13.63 6.56 6.15
CA ARG A 105 -12.49 5.76 5.67
C ARG A 105 -12.85 4.93 4.43
N ILE A 106 -14.03 4.29 4.43
CA ILE A 106 -14.56 3.55 3.27
C ILE A 106 -14.71 4.48 2.06
N LEU A 107 -15.31 5.65 2.26
CA LEU A 107 -15.47 6.64 1.19
C LEU A 107 -14.13 7.14 0.66
N SER A 108 -13.18 7.49 1.52
CA SER A 108 -11.84 7.92 1.12
C SER A 108 -11.09 6.84 0.35
N ALA A 109 -11.23 5.58 0.76
CA ALA A 109 -10.59 4.43 0.11
C ALA A 109 -11.19 4.11 -1.27
N SER A 110 -12.48 4.38 -1.47
CA SER A 110 -13.19 4.03 -2.71
C SER A 110 -12.59 4.67 -3.96
N ILE A 111 -11.94 5.81 -3.82
CA ILE A 111 -11.33 6.54 -4.94
C ILE A 111 -9.84 6.20 -5.17
N HIS A 112 -9.19 5.57 -4.19
CA HIS A 112 -7.74 5.37 -4.19
C HIS A 112 -7.23 4.68 -5.45
N GLY A 113 -7.69 3.43 -5.70
CA GLY A 113 -7.23 2.65 -6.84
C GLY A 113 -7.55 3.30 -8.19
N ALA A 114 -8.73 3.90 -8.33
CA ALA A 114 -9.15 4.57 -9.54
C ALA A 114 -8.32 5.84 -9.82
N PHE A 115 -8.03 6.64 -8.78
CA PHE A 115 -7.21 7.84 -8.95
C PHE A 115 -5.81 7.46 -9.44
N PHE A 116 -5.16 6.48 -8.80
CA PHE A 116 -3.83 6.02 -9.21
C PHE A 116 -3.81 5.50 -10.64
N ALA A 117 -4.75 4.64 -11.01
CA ALA A 117 -4.82 4.07 -12.35
C ALA A 117 -4.98 5.16 -13.42
N ILE A 118 -5.91 6.12 -13.21
CA ILE A 118 -6.18 7.19 -14.13
C ILE A 118 -5.02 8.19 -14.19
N ALA A 119 -4.42 8.54 -13.05
CA ALA A 119 -3.30 9.46 -12.98
C ALA A 119 -2.06 8.90 -13.69
N MET A 120 -1.73 7.62 -13.50
CA MET A 120 -0.62 6.95 -14.18
C MET A 120 -0.78 6.94 -15.71
N VAL A 121 -1.97 6.58 -16.20
CA VAL A 121 -2.26 6.59 -17.64
C VAL A 121 -2.18 8.01 -18.19
N PHE A 122 -2.83 8.97 -17.51
CA PHE A 122 -2.83 10.36 -17.92
C PHE A 122 -1.43 10.97 -17.96
N ALA A 123 -0.59 10.72 -16.93
CA ALA A 123 0.80 11.17 -16.89
C ALA A 123 1.61 10.60 -18.07
N SER A 124 1.40 9.31 -18.39
CA SER A 124 2.05 8.64 -19.53
C SER A 124 1.62 9.20 -20.89
N GLU A 125 0.36 9.62 -21.03
CA GLU A 125 -0.18 10.22 -22.26
C GLU A 125 0.35 11.65 -22.52
N MET A 126 0.90 12.31 -21.48
CA MET A 126 1.41 13.69 -21.54
C MET A 126 2.85 13.80 -22.01
N VAL A 127 3.56 12.69 -22.12
CA VAL A 127 4.99 12.65 -22.47
C VAL A 127 5.26 11.80 -23.71
N PRO A 128 6.41 11.97 -24.39
CA PRO A 128 6.84 11.10 -25.50
C PRO A 128 6.99 9.64 -25.04
N PRO A 129 6.91 8.65 -25.97
CA PRO A 129 6.94 7.22 -25.66
C PRO A 129 8.09 6.79 -24.75
N GLU A 130 9.28 7.35 -24.95
CA GLU A 130 10.53 7.01 -24.22
C GLU A 130 10.45 7.42 -22.74
N LYS A 131 9.58 8.38 -22.39
CA LYS A 131 9.42 8.91 -21.02
C LYS A 131 8.17 8.38 -20.31
N ARG A 132 7.34 7.57 -20.96
CA ARG A 132 6.06 7.10 -20.39
C ARG A 132 6.23 6.29 -19.11
N ALA A 133 7.20 5.38 -19.09
CA ALA A 133 7.50 4.58 -17.90
C ALA A 133 7.93 5.46 -16.71
N ALA A 134 8.80 6.46 -16.98
CA ALA A 134 9.24 7.40 -15.94
C ALA A 134 8.10 8.28 -15.42
N ALA A 135 7.20 8.74 -16.30
CA ALA A 135 6.03 9.52 -15.90
C ALA A 135 5.05 8.70 -15.03
N ALA A 136 4.79 7.44 -15.40
CA ALA A 136 3.98 6.53 -14.60
C ALA A 136 4.65 6.23 -13.24
N ALA A 137 5.96 5.98 -13.22
CA ALA A 137 6.73 5.74 -12.00
C ALA A 137 6.72 6.95 -11.04
N SER A 138 6.59 8.18 -11.57
CA SER A 138 6.48 9.38 -10.75
C SER A 138 5.26 9.36 -9.82
N MET A 139 4.16 8.70 -10.24
CA MET A 139 2.97 8.55 -9.39
C MET A 139 3.26 7.67 -8.17
N ASN A 140 4.04 6.60 -8.36
CA ASN A 140 4.51 5.77 -7.26
C ASN A 140 5.50 6.52 -6.35
N GLY A 141 6.20 7.53 -6.86
CA GLY A 141 7.04 8.42 -6.06
C GLY A 141 6.27 9.13 -4.96
N GLY A 142 5.07 9.66 -5.27
CA GLY A 142 4.18 10.25 -4.26
C GLY A 142 3.78 9.26 -3.18
N LEU A 143 3.39 8.03 -3.56
CA LEU A 143 3.06 6.96 -2.62
C LEU A 143 4.27 6.53 -1.77
N THR A 144 5.48 6.46 -2.36
CA THR A 144 6.70 6.09 -1.64
C THR A 144 7.05 7.13 -0.56
N VAL A 145 6.90 8.43 -0.88
CA VAL A 145 7.08 9.50 0.11
C VAL A 145 6.01 9.42 1.20
N ALA A 146 4.77 9.12 0.82
CA ALA A 146 3.68 8.92 1.77
C ALA A 146 3.93 7.72 2.71
N LEU A 147 4.47 6.64 2.21
CA LEU A 147 4.88 5.48 3.01
C LEU A 147 5.96 5.86 4.03
N MET A 148 6.98 6.60 3.60
CA MET A 148 8.10 6.99 4.45
C MET A 148 7.68 7.97 5.54
N LEU A 149 6.80 8.92 5.22
CA LEU A 149 6.42 10.02 6.10
C LEU A 149 5.07 9.81 6.81
N GLY A 150 4.18 8.98 6.24
CA GLY A 150 2.79 8.89 6.67
C GLY A 150 2.62 8.45 8.12
N VAL A 151 3.19 7.32 8.48
CA VAL A 151 3.08 6.78 9.85
C VAL A 151 3.84 7.64 10.85
N PRO A 152 5.13 8.02 10.63
CA PRO A 152 5.86 8.84 11.60
C PRO A 152 5.23 10.23 11.80
N PHE A 153 4.86 10.93 10.74
CA PHE A 153 4.20 12.23 10.89
C PHE A 153 2.77 12.12 11.43
N GLY A 154 2.04 11.04 11.06
CA GLY A 154 0.76 10.72 11.67
C GLY A 154 0.87 10.57 13.18
N SER A 155 1.81 9.76 13.64
CA SER A 155 2.08 9.53 15.07
C SER A 155 2.48 10.82 15.79
N TYR A 156 3.45 11.55 15.26
CA TYR A 156 3.92 12.80 15.87
C TYR A 156 2.81 13.87 15.98
N LEU A 157 2.11 14.12 14.87
CA LEU A 157 1.04 15.12 14.84
C LEU A 157 -0.18 14.69 15.66
N GLY A 158 -0.47 13.39 15.68
CA GLY A 158 -1.54 12.81 16.49
C GLY A 158 -1.30 12.96 17.99
N ASP A 159 -0.04 12.85 18.42
CA ASP A 159 0.34 13.04 19.83
C ASP A 159 0.42 14.53 20.21
N VAL A 160 1.02 15.39 19.35
CA VAL A 160 1.26 16.80 19.68
C VAL A 160 0.00 17.67 19.52
N LEU A 161 -0.79 17.40 18.50
CA LEU A 161 -2.02 18.16 18.24
C LEU A 161 -3.28 17.38 18.64
N ASN A 162 -3.64 16.40 17.88
CA ASN A 162 -4.62 15.31 18.05
C ASN A 162 -4.82 14.60 16.71
N TRP A 163 -5.46 13.43 16.72
CA TRP A 163 -5.69 12.66 15.50
C TRP A 163 -6.59 13.38 14.46
N ARG A 164 -7.51 14.26 14.89
CA ARG A 164 -8.36 15.07 13.98
C ARG A 164 -7.55 16.07 13.17
N ALA A 165 -6.49 16.64 13.76
CA ALA A 165 -5.57 17.54 13.07
C ALA A 165 -4.86 16.84 11.91
N VAL A 166 -4.52 15.55 12.05
CA VAL A 166 -3.93 14.76 10.96
C VAL A 166 -4.87 14.71 9.75
N PHE A 167 -6.14 14.41 9.96
CA PHE A 167 -7.14 14.41 8.87
C PHE A 167 -7.41 15.80 8.30
N SER A 168 -7.34 16.83 9.11
CA SER A 168 -7.46 18.24 8.65
C SER A 168 -6.30 18.61 7.71
N ILE A 169 -5.06 18.21 8.05
CA ILE A 169 -3.89 18.39 7.20
C ILE A 169 -4.03 17.61 5.90
N ILE A 170 -4.50 16.36 5.95
CA ILE A 170 -4.77 15.55 4.76
C ILE A 170 -5.81 16.22 3.86
N THR A 171 -6.86 16.77 4.46
CA THR A 171 -7.90 17.53 3.74
C THR A 171 -7.32 18.75 3.04
N ALA A 172 -6.46 19.52 3.72
CA ALA A 172 -5.77 20.67 3.14
C ALA A 172 -4.83 20.28 1.98
N LEU A 173 -4.05 19.21 2.14
CA LEU A 173 -3.20 18.66 1.07
C LEU A 173 -4.03 18.22 -0.13
N GLY A 174 -5.16 17.55 0.11
CA GLY A 174 -6.13 17.22 -0.93
C GLY A 174 -6.67 18.46 -1.66
N GLY A 175 -6.97 19.53 -0.90
CA GLY A 175 -7.39 20.83 -1.44
C GLY A 175 -6.33 21.48 -2.34
N ILE A 176 -5.06 21.45 -1.93
CA ILE A 176 -3.93 21.91 -2.76
C ILE A 176 -3.85 21.10 -4.05
N GLY A 177 -3.95 19.76 -3.96
CA GLY A 177 -3.98 18.88 -5.11
C GLY A 177 -5.17 19.19 -6.05
N PHE A 178 -6.35 19.37 -5.50
CA PHE A 178 -7.56 19.71 -6.27
C PHE A 178 -7.43 21.03 -7.04
N LEU A 179 -6.96 22.08 -6.38
CA LEU A 179 -6.71 23.38 -7.02
C LEU A 179 -5.63 23.27 -8.10
N GLY A 180 -4.57 22.50 -7.82
CA GLY A 180 -3.55 22.19 -8.81
C GLY A 180 -4.09 21.46 -10.03
N LEU A 181 -4.95 20.45 -9.84
CA LEU A 181 -5.62 19.73 -10.94
C LEU A 181 -6.52 20.68 -11.76
N MET A 182 -7.27 21.54 -11.07
CA MET A 182 -8.16 22.52 -11.70
C MET A 182 -7.38 23.47 -12.61
N ALA A 183 -6.21 23.94 -12.15
CA ALA A 183 -5.36 24.89 -12.87
C ALA A 183 -4.51 24.21 -13.98
N ALA A 184 -3.98 23.01 -13.73
CA ALA A 184 -2.97 22.41 -14.57
C ALA A 184 -3.49 21.38 -15.59
N VAL A 185 -4.51 20.58 -15.23
CA VAL A 185 -4.92 19.45 -16.04
C VAL A 185 -5.83 19.89 -17.20
N PRO A 186 -5.45 19.62 -18.46
CA PRO A 186 -6.30 19.90 -19.62
C PRO A 186 -7.45 18.89 -19.69
N ASN A 187 -8.61 19.37 -20.20
CA ASN A 187 -9.74 18.49 -20.43
C ASN A 187 -9.50 17.66 -21.70
N ARG A 188 -9.17 16.37 -21.51
CA ARG A 188 -8.92 15.43 -22.61
C ARG A 188 -9.78 14.18 -22.45
N LYS A 189 -10.31 13.70 -23.57
CA LYS A 189 -10.95 12.37 -23.64
C LYS A 189 -9.85 11.28 -23.64
N PRO A 190 -10.14 10.08 -23.10
CA PRO A 190 -9.21 8.95 -23.16
C PRO A 190 -8.89 8.59 -24.61
N LYS A 191 -7.60 8.33 -24.90
CA LYS A 191 -7.16 7.91 -26.24
C LYS A 191 -7.43 6.43 -26.49
N VAL A 192 -7.34 5.62 -25.46
CA VAL A 192 -7.53 4.17 -25.52
C VAL A 192 -8.43 3.77 -24.35
N ILE A 193 -9.46 3.00 -24.63
CA ILE A 193 -10.33 2.38 -23.62
C ILE A 193 -9.84 0.93 -23.49
N PRO A 194 -9.29 0.52 -22.35
CA PRO A 194 -8.86 -0.87 -22.15
C PRO A 194 -10.04 -1.83 -22.27
N THR A 195 -9.91 -2.86 -23.08
CA THR A 195 -10.91 -3.93 -23.20
C THR A 195 -10.57 -5.01 -22.18
N LEU A 196 -11.04 -4.85 -20.94
CA LEU A 196 -10.70 -5.73 -19.84
C LEU A 196 -11.29 -7.14 -19.95
N MET A 197 -12.37 -7.33 -20.73
CA MET A 197 -13.11 -8.59 -20.77
C MET A 197 -12.34 -9.77 -21.37
N ASN A 198 -11.37 -9.54 -22.26
CA ASN A 198 -10.63 -10.63 -22.91
C ASN A 198 -9.40 -11.10 -22.14
N GLU A 199 -9.04 -10.43 -21.05
CA GLU A 199 -7.79 -10.70 -20.30
C GLU A 199 -8.00 -11.67 -19.11
N TRP A 200 -9.24 -12.09 -18.79
CA TRP A 200 -9.51 -13.00 -17.65
C TRP A 200 -8.86 -14.39 -17.78
N GLY A 201 -8.42 -14.75 -18.98
CA GLY A 201 -7.65 -15.96 -19.24
C GLY A 201 -6.35 -16.07 -18.42
N VAL A 202 -5.80 -14.93 -17.95
CA VAL A 202 -4.60 -14.89 -17.11
C VAL A 202 -4.72 -15.72 -15.82
N PHE A 203 -5.95 -15.83 -15.26
CA PHE A 203 -6.20 -16.63 -14.06
C PHE A 203 -6.16 -18.14 -14.28
N LYS A 204 -6.17 -18.61 -15.54
CA LYS A 204 -5.94 -20.04 -15.86
C LYS A 204 -4.48 -20.44 -15.63
N ASN A 205 -3.55 -19.49 -15.69
CA ASN A 205 -2.15 -19.74 -15.43
C ASN A 205 -1.91 -20.06 -13.94
N LYS A 206 -1.34 -21.26 -13.69
CA LYS A 206 -1.07 -21.78 -12.35
C LYS A 206 -0.10 -20.87 -11.58
N GLN A 207 0.93 -20.34 -12.25
CA GLN A 207 1.93 -19.46 -11.62
C GLN A 207 1.32 -18.12 -11.19
N VAL A 208 0.40 -17.56 -11.97
CA VAL A 208 -0.33 -16.36 -11.61
C VAL A 208 -1.19 -16.60 -10.35
N ARG A 209 -1.90 -17.72 -10.29
CA ARG A 209 -2.69 -18.10 -9.10
C ARG A 209 -1.82 -18.27 -7.86
N TYR A 210 -0.66 -18.93 -7.98
CA TYR A 210 0.31 -19.01 -6.88
C TYR A 210 0.78 -17.64 -6.42
N SER A 211 1.13 -16.75 -7.35
CA SER A 211 1.59 -15.40 -7.01
C SER A 211 0.53 -14.60 -6.26
N PHE A 212 -0.75 -14.71 -6.63
CA PHE A 212 -1.84 -14.10 -5.87
C PHE A 212 -2.00 -14.72 -4.48
N ALA A 213 -1.98 -16.05 -4.36
CA ALA A 213 -2.08 -16.72 -3.07
C ALA A 213 -0.91 -16.35 -2.14
N ILE A 214 0.33 -16.27 -2.66
CA ILE A 214 1.51 -15.83 -1.93
C ILE A 214 1.34 -14.38 -1.47
N THR A 215 0.82 -13.51 -2.34
CA THR A 215 0.54 -12.11 -1.98
C THR A 215 -0.49 -12.03 -0.86
N ILE A 216 -1.65 -12.66 -1.03
CA ILE A 216 -2.75 -12.56 -0.07
C ILE A 216 -2.38 -13.14 1.29
N LEU A 217 -1.81 -14.34 1.33
CA LEU A 217 -1.48 -15.02 2.58
C LEU A 217 -0.14 -14.55 3.14
N GLY A 218 0.93 -14.57 2.33
CA GLY A 218 2.27 -14.25 2.81
C GLY A 218 2.45 -12.78 3.21
N TYR A 219 1.91 -11.87 2.41
CA TYR A 219 2.03 -10.44 2.68
C TYR A 219 1.07 -9.93 3.76
N SER A 220 -0.03 -10.65 4.06
CA SER A 220 -0.87 -10.33 5.22
C SER A 220 -0.11 -10.39 6.53
N GLY A 221 0.93 -11.25 6.63
CA GLY A 221 1.82 -11.33 7.79
C GLY A 221 2.50 -10.00 8.13
N VAL A 222 2.84 -9.18 7.14
CA VAL A 222 3.36 -7.84 7.33
C VAL A 222 2.35 -6.97 8.09
N PHE A 223 1.08 -6.96 7.63
CA PHE A 223 0.06 -6.07 8.18
C PHE A 223 -0.51 -6.52 9.52
N ILE A 224 -0.34 -7.79 9.92
CA ILE A 224 -0.65 -8.24 11.29
C ILE A 224 0.15 -7.44 12.31
N ALA A 225 1.45 -7.23 12.06
CA ALA A 225 2.32 -6.46 12.97
C ALA A 225 2.32 -4.95 12.62
N TYR A 226 2.43 -4.60 11.33
CA TYR A 226 2.59 -3.21 10.90
C TYR A 226 1.38 -2.32 11.22
N THR A 227 0.17 -2.85 11.13
CA THR A 227 -1.05 -2.10 11.49
C THR A 227 -0.97 -1.55 12.93
N PHE A 228 -0.37 -2.31 13.83
CA PHE A 228 -0.26 -1.97 15.25
C PHE A 228 1.15 -1.54 15.65
N ILE A 229 2.00 -1.13 14.69
CA ILE A 229 3.42 -0.83 14.95
C ILE A 229 3.59 0.34 15.94
N GLU A 230 2.76 1.38 15.88
CA GLU A 230 2.81 2.50 16.81
C GLU A 230 2.47 2.05 18.25
N PRO A 231 1.32 1.37 18.50
CA PRO A 231 1.04 0.83 19.83
C PRO A 231 2.11 -0.14 20.34
N ILE A 232 2.69 -0.96 19.46
CA ILE A 232 3.77 -1.90 19.82
C ILE A 232 4.99 -1.12 20.34
N LEU A 233 5.46 -0.11 19.61
CA LEU A 233 6.61 0.70 19.99
C LEU A 233 6.36 1.47 21.28
N ARG A 234 5.15 1.97 21.48
CA ARG A 234 4.72 2.70 22.68
C ARG A 234 4.72 1.81 23.91
N HIS A 235 4.14 0.62 23.82
CA HIS A 235 3.93 -0.25 24.99
C HIS A 235 5.10 -1.21 25.23
N SER A 236 5.72 -1.76 24.19
CA SER A 236 6.75 -2.79 24.35
C SER A 236 8.16 -2.20 24.52
N ALA A 237 8.46 -1.10 23.83
CA ALA A 237 9.78 -0.46 23.87
C ALA A 237 9.85 0.75 24.81
N GLY A 238 8.70 1.21 25.31
CA GLY A 238 8.63 2.39 26.19
C GLY A 238 9.14 3.67 25.54
N PHE A 239 9.06 3.78 24.21
CA PHE A 239 9.52 4.95 23.49
C PHE A 239 8.69 6.19 23.80
N SER A 240 9.35 7.34 23.93
CA SER A 240 8.70 8.65 23.86
C SER A 240 8.13 8.90 22.46
N THR A 241 7.26 9.89 22.30
CA THR A 241 6.71 10.30 21.01
C THR A 241 7.80 10.52 19.95
N VAL A 242 8.92 11.16 20.31
CA VAL A 242 10.06 11.37 19.40
C VAL A 242 10.74 10.06 19.04
N GLY A 243 10.89 9.16 20.02
CA GLY A 243 11.47 7.81 19.80
C GLY A 243 10.61 6.97 18.86
N ILE A 244 9.28 6.96 19.05
CA ILE A 244 8.33 6.28 18.17
C ILE A 244 8.44 6.86 16.76
N THR A 245 8.40 8.19 16.62
CA THR A 245 8.52 8.87 15.32
C THR A 245 9.82 8.48 14.60
N GLY A 246 10.96 8.45 15.33
CA GLY A 246 12.24 8.04 14.79
C GLY A 246 12.27 6.59 14.32
N ALA A 247 11.71 5.66 15.12
CA ALA A 247 11.61 4.24 14.76
C ALA A 247 10.70 4.03 13.53
N LEU A 248 9.57 4.73 13.46
CA LEU A 248 8.66 4.68 12.32
C LEU A 248 9.29 5.29 11.06
N PHE A 249 10.10 6.33 11.21
CA PHE A 249 10.89 6.88 10.11
C PHE A 249 11.95 5.89 9.62
N ALA A 250 12.60 5.17 10.52
CA ALA A 250 13.52 4.08 10.17
C ALA A 250 12.81 2.97 9.39
N TYR A 251 11.56 2.60 9.77
CA TYR A 251 10.72 1.69 9.00
C TYR A 251 10.47 2.18 7.56
N GLY A 252 10.09 3.43 7.42
CA GLY A 252 9.87 4.06 6.11
C GLY A 252 11.13 4.07 5.24
N LEU A 253 12.29 4.44 5.82
CA LEU A 253 13.59 4.38 5.13
C LEU A 253 13.95 2.95 4.71
N GLY A 254 13.75 1.97 5.60
CA GLY A 254 13.90 0.56 5.29
C GLY A 254 13.01 0.16 4.10
N GLY A 255 11.74 0.58 4.12
CA GLY A 255 10.79 0.33 3.04
C GLY A 255 11.23 0.89 1.69
N VAL A 256 11.74 2.12 1.67
CA VAL A 256 12.30 2.73 0.46
C VAL A 256 13.52 1.95 -0.05
N ALA A 257 14.43 1.58 0.85
CA ALA A 257 15.60 0.79 0.51
C ALA A 257 15.22 -0.59 -0.05
N GLY A 258 14.33 -1.32 0.65
CA GLY A 258 13.85 -2.63 0.23
C GLY A 258 13.20 -2.60 -1.15
N ASN A 259 12.29 -1.65 -1.37
CA ASN A 259 11.62 -1.45 -2.67
C ASN A 259 12.64 -1.17 -3.80
N PHE A 260 13.60 -0.26 -3.55
CA PHE A 260 14.62 0.11 -4.53
C PHE A 260 15.53 -1.07 -4.92
N PHE A 261 16.04 -1.83 -3.94
CA PHE A 261 16.89 -2.98 -4.22
C PHE A 261 16.10 -4.13 -4.87
N ALA A 262 14.92 -4.43 -4.38
CA ALA A 262 14.05 -5.47 -4.93
C ALA A 262 13.63 -5.18 -6.38
N GLY A 263 13.37 -3.92 -6.72
CA GLY A 263 13.02 -3.50 -8.09
C GLY A 263 14.15 -3.66 -9.11
N LYS A 264 15.40 -3.88 -8.66
CA LYS A 264 16.57 -4.11 -9.53
C LYS A 264 16.93 -5.58 -9.70
N VAL A 265 16.21 -6.51 -9.06
CA VAL A 265 16.52 -7.93 -9.11
C VAL A 265 16.25 -8.49 -10.50
N PRO A 266 17.25 -9.13 -11.16
CA PRO A 266 17.05 -9.73 -12.46
C PRO A 266 16.14 -10.97 -12.38
N LEU A 267 15.39 -11.23 -13.45
CA LEU A 267 14.41 -12.33 -13.52
C LEU A 267 14.96 -13.70 -13.06
N PRO A 268 16.19 -14.14 -13.43
CA PRO A 268 16.70 -15.44 -12.99
C PRO A 268 16.87 -15.56 -11.47
N LEU A 269 17.07 -14.45 -10.75
CA LEU A 269 17.25 -14.42 -9.30
C LEU A 269 15.96 -14.09 -8.54
N LEU A 270 14.89 -13.75 -9.25
CA LEU A 270 13.65 -13.23 -8.68
C LEU A 270 13.08 -14.12 -7.57
N THR A 271 12.85 -15.41 -7.87
CA THR A 271 12.26 -16.36 -6.91
C THR A 271 13.18 -16.62 -5.72
N ARG A 272 14.50 -16.72 -5.94
CA ARG A 272 15.47 -16.91 -4.85
C ARG A 272 15.52 -15.71 -3.92
N THR A 273 15.53 -14.49 -4.48
CA THR A 273 15.51 -13.25 -3.71
C THR A 273 14.20 -13.11 -2.93
N MET A 274 13.06 -13.43 -3.53
CA MET A 274 11.77 -13.40 -2.87
C MET A 274 11.74 -14.35 -1.66
N ILE A 275 12.24 -15.60 -1.81
CA ILE A 275 12.37 -16.55 -0.71
C ILE A 275 13.28 -15.99 0.39
N GLY A 276 14.43 -15.42 0.02
CA GLY A 276 15.38 -14.82 0.98
C GLY A 276 14.77 -13.65 1.76
N VAL A 277 14.04 -12.77 1.08
CA VAL A 277 13.33 -11.64 1.72
C VAL A 277 12.24 -12.14 2.68
N MET A 278 11.48 -13.18 2.31
CA MET A 278 10.46 -13.77 3.19
C MET A 278 11.08 -14.43 4.42
N ILE A 279 12.21 -15.13 4.28
CA ILE A 279 12.98 -15.70 5.40
C ILE A 279 13.47 -14.56 6.31
N GLY A 280 14.04 -13.51 5.74
CA GLY A 280 14.45 -12.31 6.48
C GLY A 280 13.30 -11.68 7.27
N LEU A 281 12.12 -11.56 6.63
CA LEU A 281 10.92 -11.04 7.26
C LEU A 281 10.46 -11.92 8.45
N ILE A 282 10.43 -13.25 8.27
CA ILE A 282 10.11 -14.19 9.36
C ILE A 282 11.12 -14.03 10.50
N GLY A 283 12.41 -13.95 10.18
CA GLY A 283 13.47 -13.75 11.18
C GLY A 283 13.27 -12.47 11.97
N VAL A 284 13.04 -11.34 11.29
CA VAL A 284 12.78 -10.06 11.95
C VAL A 284 11.52 -10.13 12.82
N LEU A 285 10.40 -10.65 12.31
CA LEU A 285 9.16 -10.77 13.07
C LEU A 285 9.34 -11.69 14.30
N THR A 286 10.09 -12.77 14.18
CA THR A 286 10.34 -13.69 15.31
C THR A 286 11.23 -13.07 16.40
N VAL A 287 12.25 -12.31 16.00
CA VAL A 287 13.24 -11.74 16.92
C VAL A 287 12.76 -10.43 17.56
N PHE A 288 11.95 -9.65 16.85
CA PHE A 288 11.51 -8.32 17.26
C PHE A 288 10.98 -8.24 18.71
N PRO A 289 10.07 -9.11 19.19
CA PRO A 289 9.53 -9.03 20.55
C PRO A 289 10.61 -9.12 21.64
N TYR A 290 11.68 -9.86 21.39
CA TYR A 290 12.76 -10.10 22.36
C TYR A 290 13.75 -8.93 22.44
N ILE A 291 13.93 -8.19 21.33
CA ILE A 291 14.89 -7.09 21.25
C ILE A 291 14.24 -5.71 21.37
N ALA A 292 12.92 -5.63 21.33
CA ALA A 292 12.17 -4.37 21.39
C ALA A 292 12.41 -3.58 22.69
N ILE A 293 12.82 -4.23 23.77
CA ILE A 293 13.19 -3.60 25.04
C ILE A 293 14.48 -2.74 24.94
N TYR A 294 15.32 -2.99 23.94
CA TYR A 294 16.55 -2.22 23.67
C TYR A 294 16.28 -1.22 22.56
N SER A 295 16.23 0.07 22.87
CA SER A 295 15.82 1.12 21.93
C SER A 295 16.60 1.11 20.62
N ALA A 296 17.93 0.96 20.66
CA ALA A 296 18.75 0.92 19.45
C ALA A 296 18.46 -0.33 18.59
N ALA A 297 18.30 -1.50 19.21
CA ALA A 297 17.97 -2.73 18.53
C ALA A 297 16.57 -2.68 17.92
N ALA A 298 15.60 -2.08 18.64
CA ALA A 298 14.25 -1.87 18.14
C ALA A 298 14.23 -0.98 16.87
N ILE A 299 15.02 0.10 16.81
CA ILE A 299 15.15 0.96 15.62
C ILE A 299 15.72 0.17 14.43
N VAL A 300 16.80 -0.61 14.66
CA VAL A 300 17.40 -1.44 13.61
C VAL A 300 16.42 -2.51 13.11
N ALA A 301 15.73 -3.19 14.04
CA ALA A 301 14.72 -4.20 13.70
C ALA A 301 13.55 -3.58 12.92
N THR A 302 13.12 -2.37 13.29
CA THR A 302 12.06 -1.64 12.60
C THR A 302 12.50 -1.26 11.18
N PHE A 303 13.75 -0.83 10.98
CA PHE A 303 14.32 -0.61 9.64
C PHE A 303 14.34 -1.89 8.80
N LEU A 304 14.83 -3.00 9.35
CA LEU A 304 14.89 -4.29 8.67
C LEU A 304 13.48 -4.82 8.36
N PHE A 305 12.54 -4.61 9.27
CA PHE A 305 11.13 -4.94 9.03
C PHE A 305 10.59 -4.18 7.83
N GLY A 306 10.80 -2.86 7.75
CA GLY A 306 10.43 -2.05 6.59
C GLY A 306 11.09 -2.54 5.29
N ALA A 307 12.39 -2.84 5.33
CA ALA A 307 13.14 -3.29 4.17
C ALA A 307 12.61 -4.62 3.61
N CYS A 308 12.36 -5.61 4.47
CA CYS A 308 11.78 -6.89 4.06
C CYS A 308 10.32 -6.74 3.61
N ALA A 309 9.50 -5.97 4.37
CA ALA A 309 8.10 -5.76 4.06
C ALA A 309 7.89 -5.14 2.67
N PHE A 310 8.56 -4.03 2.38
CA PHE A 310 8.40 -3.31 1.10
C PHE A 310 9.37 -3.75 0.00
N GLY A 311 10.33 -4.64 0.31
CA GLY A 311 11.07 -5.40 -0.69
C GLY A 311 10.24 -6.50 -1.35
N THR A 312 9.20 -7.00 -0.68
CA THR A 312 8.35 -8.09 -1.19
C THR A 312 7.46 -7.69 -2.38
N PRO A 313 6.74 -6.54 -2.39
CA PRO A 313 5.82 -6.17 -3.47
C PRO A 313 6.43 -6.10 -4.87
N PRO A 314 7.59 -5.47 -5.12
CA PRO A 314 8.18 -5.43 -6.46
C PRO A 314 8.50 -6.83 -7.00
N LEU A 315 8.96 -7.74 -6.12
CA LEU A 315 9.28 -9.12 -6.50
C LEU A 315 8.02 -9.89 -6.91
N LEU A 316 6.95 -9.78 -6.11
CA LEU A 316 5.66 -10.43 -6.39
C LEU A 316 5.01 -9.86 -7.66
N GLN A 317 5.00 -8.53 -7.83
CA GLN A 317 4.46 -7.89 -9.04
C GLN A 317 5.22 -8.30 -10.29
N THR A 318 6.56 -8.33 -10.23
CA THR A 318 7.39 -8.78 -11.33
C THR A 318 7.12 -10.26 -11.67
N LYS A 319 6.93 -11.12 -10.64
CA LYS A 319 6.59 -12.54 -10.84
C LYS A 319 5.23 -12.69 -11.54
N VAL A 320 4.20 -11.95 -11.11
CA VAL A 320 2.89 -11.96 -11.77
C VAL A 320 2.99 -11.55 -13.23
N ILE A 321 3.67 -10.43 -13.52
CA ILE A 321 3.79 -9.89 -14.88
C ILE A 321 4.60 -10.84 -15.77
N SER A 322 5.73 -11.36 -15.28
CA SER A 322 6.59 -12.29 -16.05
C SER A 322 5.94 -13.64 -16.32
N SER A 323 4.97 -14.05 -15.52
CA SER A 323 4.20 -15.28 -15.70
C SER A 323 2.97 -15.12 -16.59
N SER A 324 2.68 -13.90 -17.05
CA SER A 324 1.49 -13.56 -17.86
C SER A 324 1.89 -13.37 -19.32
N GLU A 325 1.56 -14.33 -20.20
CA GLU A 325 1.81 -14.23 -21.65
C GLU A 325 0.85 -13.23 -22.33
N SER A 326 -0.37 -13.13 -21.80
CA SER A 326 -1.41 -12.19 -22.25
C SER A 326 -2.16 -11.65 -21.03
N GLY A 327 -2.64 -10.40 -21.07
CA GLY A 327 -3.45 -9.83 -19.98
C GLY A 327 -2.64 -9.19 -18.86
N THR A 328 -1.49 -8.61 -19.17
CA THR A 328 -0.63 -7.93 -18.20
C THR A 328 -1.33 -6.78 -17.46
N THR A 329 -2.29 -6.09 -18.10
CA THR A 329 -3.04 -4.98 -17.49
C THR A 329 -3.97 -5.45 -16.37
N ILE A 330 -4.73 -6.53 -16.60
CA ILE A 330 -5.58 -7.13 -15.56
C ILE A 330 -4.72 -7.76 -14.47
N ALA A 331 -3.64 -8.47 -14.81
CA ALA A 331 -2.74 -9.07 -13.84
C ALA A 331 -2.16 -8.01 -12.89
N ALA A 332 -1.76 -6.85 -13.42
CA ALA A 332 -1.28 -5.72 -12.62
C ALA A 332 -2.38 -5.13 -11.72
N ALA A 333 -3.58 -4.91 -12.24
CA ALA A 333 -4.70 -4.35 -11.49
C ALA A 333 -5.14 -5.28 -10.34
N VAL A 334 -5.26 -6.59 -10.62
CA VAL A 334 -5.63 -7.59 -9.60
C VAL A 334 -4.49 -7.79 -8.60
N SER A 335 -3.22 -7.62 -9.00
CA SER A 335 -2.10 -7.61 -8.07
C SER A 335 -2.26 -6.51 -7.01
N VAL A 336 -2.61 -5.29 -7.40
CA VAL A 336 -2.90 -4.20 -6.46
C VAL A 336 -4.05 -4.56 -5.51
N SER A 337 -5.13 -5.15 -6.04
CA SER A 337 -6.25 -5.62 -5.21
C SER A 337 -5.82 -6.73 -4.24
N ALA A 338 -4.94 -7.65 -4.66
CA ALA A 338 -4.41 -8.71 -3.80
C ALA A 338 -3.56 -8.14 -2.64
N PHE A 339 -2.75 -7.11 -2.89
CA PHE A 339 -2.01 -6.41 -1.82
C PHE A 339 -2.94 -5.73 -0.83
N ASN A 340 -4.00 -5.09 -1.30
CA ASN A 340 -4.99 -4.46 -0.42
C ASN A 340 -5.82 -5.50 0.34
N LEU A 341 -6.13 -6.65 -0.26
CA LEU A 341 -6.76 -7.76 0.44
C LEU A 341 -5.83 -8.33 1.54
N ALA A 342 -4.54 -8.47 1.25
CA ALA A 342 -3.54 -8.87 2.24
C ALA A 342 -3.46 -7.87 3.41
N ASN A 343 -3.49 -6.56 3.11
CA ASN A 343 -3.54 -5.50 4.13
C ASN A 343 -4.82 -5.64 4.99
N ALA A 344 -5.98 -5.76 4.36
CA ALA A 344 -7.26 -5.91 5.08
C ALA A 344 -7.28 -7.15 5.97
N LEU A 345 -6.87 -8.32 5.45
CA LEU A 345 -6.79 -9.58 6.19
C LEU A 345 -5.78 -9.48 7.34
N GLY A 346 -4.59 -8.92 7.08
CA GLY A 346 -3.56 -8.76 8.11
C GLY A 346 -4.02 -7.87 9.25
N ALA A 347 -4.59 -6.70 8.94
CA ALA A 347 -5.12 -5.79 9.95
C ALA A 347 -6.27 -6.43 10.76
N TRP A 348 -7.18 -7.16 10.10
CA TRP A 348 -8.27 -7.86 10.77
C TRP A 348 -7.79 -8.99 11.66
N ILE A 349 -6.92 -9.88 11.16
CA ILE A 349 -6.33 -10.98 11.95
C ILE A 349 -5.53 -10.41 13.12
N GLY A 350 -4.74 -9.35 12.90
CA GLY A 350 -4.02 -8.66 13.97
C GLY A 350 -4.94 -8.11 15.04
N GLY A 351 -6.06 -7.51 14.66
CA GLY A 351 -7.09 -7.06 15.59
C GLY A 351 -7.69 -8.20 16.40
N MET A 352 -7.98 -9.36 15.77
CA MET A 352 -8.47 -10.56 16.47
C MET A 352 -7.43 -11.14 17.46
N ILE A 353 -6.16 -11.23 17.03
CA ILE A 353 -5.08 -11.69 17.91
C ILE A 353 -4.98 -10.77 19.13
N LEU A 354 -4.96 -9.46 18.92
CA LEU A 354 -4.81 -8.48 20.00
C LEU A 354 -6.01 -8.50 20.94
N SER A 355 -7.24 -8.59 20.44
CA SER A 355 -8.44 -8.66 21.27
C SER A 355 -8.54 -9.96 22.07
N GLY A 356 -8.08 -11.08 21.49
CA GLY A 356 -8.14 -12.38 22.15
C GLY A 356 -7.02 -12.63 23.17
N THR A 357 -5.82 -12.07 22.93
CA THR A 357 -4.64 -12.34 23.78
C THR A 357 -4.27 -11.17 24.70
N GLY A 358 -4.67 -9.95 24.36
CA GLY A 358 -4.26 -8.72 25.06
C GLY A 358 -2.76 -8.39 24.90
N SER A 359 -2.00 -9.15 24.10
CA SER A 359 -0.54 -9.02 24.00
C SER A 359 -0.06 -8.72 22.59
N TYR A 360 0.73 -7.67 22.44
CA TYR A 360 1.34 -7.26 21.18
C TYR A 360 2.37 -8.27 20.64
N SER A 361 2.99 -9.09 21.51
CA SER A 361 3.99 -10.08 21.08
C SER A 361 3.39 -11.15 20.14
N TRP A 362 2.13 -11.51 20.34
CA TRP A 362 1.43 -12.47 19.49
C TRP A 362 1.17 -11.96 18.08
N LEU A 363 1.16 -10.65 17.87
CA LEU A 363 1.07 -10.06 16.52
C LEU A 363 2.27 -10.45 15.67
N PHE A 364 3.46 -10.45 16.25
CA PHE A 364 4.68 -10.88 15.56
C PHE A 364 4.66 -12.38 15.23
N ALA A 365 4.23 -13.21 16.18
CA ALA A 365 4.09 -14.64 15.95
C ALA A 365 3.06 -14.94 14.83
N GLY A 366 1.91 -14.30 14.86
CA GLY A 366 0.89 -14.38 13.81
C GLY A 366 1.42 -13.90 12.46
N GLY A 367 2.15 -12.79 12.44
CA GLY A 367 2.80 -12.25 11.24
C GLY A 367 3.84 -13.21 10.66
N ALA A 368 4.71 -13.78 11.50
CA ALA A 368 5.69 -14.77 11.10
C ALA A 368 5.04 -16.04 10.54
N LEU A 369 3.98 -16.53 11.17
CA LEU A 369 3.23 -17.70 10.72
C LEU A 369 2.60 -17.48 9.33
N MET A 370 1.91 -16.37 9.13
CA MET A 370 1.30 -16.05 7.82
C MET A 370 2.35 -15.85 6.74
N THR A 371 3.48 -15.20 7.06
CA THR A 371 4.61 -15.09 6.13
C THR A 371 5.21 -16.46 5.80
N ALA A 372 5.30 -17.38 6.78
CA ALA A 372 5.76 -18.74 6.57
C ALA A 372 4.81 -19.53 5.64
N CYS A 373 3.49 -19.35 5.77
CA CYS A 373 2.52 -19.92 4.81
C CYS A 373 2.79 -19.42 3.39
N GLY A 374 3.07 -18.13 3.21
CA GLY A 374 3.47 -17.55 1.92
C GLY A 374 4.80 -18.12 1.41
N LEU A 375 5.78 -18.35 2.29
CA LEU A 375 7.06 -18.96 1.95
C LEU A 375 6.89 -20.41 1.45
N VAL A 376 6.05 -21.21 2.13
CA VAL A 376 5.70 -22.57 1.68
C VAL A 376 5.08 -22.55 0.30
N LEU A 377 4.09 -21.65 0.05
CA LEU A 377 3.49 -21.50 -1.27
C LEU A 377 4.51 -21.07 -2.33
N SER A 378 5.45 -20.20 -1.98
CA SER A 378 6.51 -19.74 -2.88
C SER A 378 7.45 -20.87 -3.28
N THR A 379 7.83 -21.73 -2.32
CA THR A 379 8.66 -22.92 -2.59
C THR A 379 7.92 -23.95 -3.44
N LEU A 380 6.64 -24.23 -3.17
CA LEU A 380 5.81 -25.12 -3.97
C LEU A 380 5.64 -24.60 -5.41
N ALA A 381 5.43 -23.29 -5.58
CA ALA A 381 5.36 -22.65 -6.89
C ALA A 381 6.68 -22.84 -7.67
N HIS A 382 7.82 -22.67 -7.02
CA HIS A 382 9.14 -22.85 -7.63
C HIS A 382 9.40 -24.31 -8.06
N LEU A 383 9.05 -25.27 -7.22
CA LEU A 383 9.17 -26.69 -7.53
C LEU A 383 8.27 -27.11 -8.70
N SER A 384 7.03 -26.60 -8.73
CA SER A 384 6.09 -26.82 -9.84
C SER A 384 6.60 -26.25 -11.17
N GLU A 385 7.26 -25.08 -11.13
CA GLU A 385 7.87 -24.45 -12.31
C GLU A 385 9.01 -25.28 -12.88
N LYS A 386 9.91 -25.76 -12.01
CA LYS A 386 11.03 -26.64 -12.41
C LYS A 386 10.55 -27.95 -13.02
N LYS A 387 9.52 -28.58 -12.44
CA LYS A 387 8.96 -29.83 -12.96
C LYS A 387 8.40 -29.63 -14.37
N SER A 388 7.66 -28.56 -14.60
CA SER A 388 7.09 -28.24 -15.92
C SER A 388 8.17 -28.02 -16.98
N VAL A 389 9.28 -27.34 -16.65
CA VAL A 389 10.41 -27.14 -17.56
C VAL A 389 11.10 -28.45 -17.88
N TYR A 390 11.30 -29.31 -16.88
CA TYR A 390 11.92 -30.64 -17.06
C TYR A 390 11.08 -31.55 -17.98
N GLU A 391 9.77 -31.64 -17.73
CA GLU A 391 8.83 -32.42 -18.56
C GLU A 391 8.81 -31.94 -20.02
N TYR A 392 8.89 -30.62 -20.24
CA TYR A 392 8.97 -30.03 -21.57
C TYR A 392 10.28 -30.40 -22.30
N GLN A 393 11.40 -30.43 -21.60
CA GLN A 393 12.69 -30.80 -22.17
C GLN A 393 12.75 -32.32 -22.52
N VAL A 394 12.21 -33.17 -21.64
CA VAL A 394 12.15 -34.62 -21.87
C VAL A 394 11.25 -35.00 -23.06
N ASN A 395 10.14 -34.28 -23.25
CA ASN A 395 9.21 -34.54 -24.37
C ASN A 395 9.67 -33.99 -25.72
N LYS A 396 10.74 -33.19 -25.76
CA LYS A 396 11.34 -32.64 -26.99
C LYS A 396 12.62 -33.36 -27.46
N GLY A 397 13.25 -34.19 -26.62
CA GLY A 397 14.41 -35.03 -26.96
C GLY A 397 13.98 -36.43 -27.26
#